data_092e90f4097db9acabc3c1733d65c833
#
_entry.id   092e90f4097db9acabc3c1733d65c833
#
_cell.length_a   1.000
_cell.length_b   1.000
_cell.length_c   1.000
_cell.angle_alpha   90.00
_cell.angle_beta   90.00
_cell.angle_gamma   90.00
#
_symmetry.space_group_name_H-M   'P 1'
#
loop_
_entity.id
_entity.type
_entity.pdbx_description
1 polymer ?
#
loop_
_entity_poly.entity_id
_entity_poly.type
_entity_poly.pdbx_seq_one_letter_code
_entity_poly.pdbx_strand_id
1 'polypeptide(L)'
;SRQLKLFVPGRLCLFGEHSDWASLHRVMNAQIVPGHAIVTGVEQGIYATVTESDKFIVESEIESFKSASFECEMDSAKLRQAAQEGGFFSYVAGVASYVIDHYRVKGLRIHIDEMDLPIKSGLSSSAAICVLVARAFNEMYELQLNTMGEMNIAFYGEQRTPSRCGRLDQACAYGVSPVLMTFDGNEVFVDKLKLKEQLYWVFAELHGTKDTVKILSDLNKCYPFAETEIEKNVQQALGVDNEKLINEAKAAIEAGDSKEVGRLMVEAQAHFDKMVAPASPVELKAPVLHSILADEKIKELTYGAKGVGSQGDGSIQFLAKDDKTQEELIKYIKENCNRLRIVSTR
;
A
#
# COMPACT_ATOMS: atom_id res chain seq x y z
N SER A 1 -27.40 -9.35 20.52
CA SER A 1 -26.35 -9.78 19.61
C SER A 1 -25.16 -8.81 19.68
N ARG A 2 -23.98 -9.35 19.54
CA ARG A 2 -22.73 -8.60 19.60
C ARG A 2 -22.58 -7.72 18.35
N GLN A 3 -22.16 -6.48 18.55
CA GLN A 3 -21.91 -5.52 17.49
C GLN A 3 -20.46 -4.99 17.62
N LEU A 4 -19.73 -4.99 16.53
CA LEU A 4 -18.37 -4.47 16.48
C LEU A 4 -18.32 -3.21 15.62
N LYS A 5 -17.51 -2.25 16.04
CA LYS A 5 -17.14 -1.07 15.24
C LYS A 5 -15.68 -1.20 14.86
N LEU A 6 -15.40 -1.24 13.58
CA LEU A 6 -14.05 -1.44 13.07
C LEU A 6 -13.61 -0.27 12.18
N PHE A 7 -12.32 0.02 12.22
CA PHE A 7 -11.67 0.96 11.31
C PHE A 7 -10.38 0.34 10.79
N VAL A 8 -10.18 0.39 9.48
CA VAL A 8 -8.93 -0.02 8.85
C VAL A 8 -8.47 1.10 7.92
N PRO A 9 -7.26 1.64 8.12
CA PRO A 9 -6.74 2.73 7.27
C PRO A 9 -6.26 2.21 5.92
N GLY A 10 -6.09 3.15 4.98
CA GLY A 10 -5.26 2.93 3.81
C GLY A 10 -3.79 2.91 4.21
N ARG A 11 -2.93 2.52 3.28
CA ARG A 11 -1.49 2.49 3.51
C ARG A 11 -0.74 3.38 2.52
N LEU A 12 0.39 3.90 2.98
CA LEU A 12 1.34 4.66 2.17
C LEU A 12 2.71 4.03 2.33
N CYS A 13 3.32 3.64 1.21
CA CYS A 13 4.70 3.16 1.23
C CYS A 13 5.64 4.38 1.19
N LEU A 14 6.39 4.57 2.26
CA LEU A 14 7.32 5.70 2.37
C LEU A 14 8.61 5.42 1.60
N PHE A 15 9.15 4.21 1.73
CA PHE A 15 10.38 3.76 1.10
C PHE A 15 10.28 2.27 0.78
N GLY A 16 10.94 1.83 -0.28
CA GLY A 16 11.11 0.40 -0.55
C GLY A 16 10.09 -0.19 -1.52
N GLU A 17 9.51 0.62 -2.38
CA GLU A 17 8.61 0.16 -3.44
C GLU A 17 9.28 -0.94 -4.27
N HIS A 18 8.49 -1.93 -4.70
CA HIS A 18 8.88 -3.08 -5.51
C HIS A 18 9.70 -4.16 -4.79
N SER A 19 10.24 -3.89 -3.58
CA SER A 19 11.09 -4.88 -2.91
C SER A 19 10.32 -6.12 -2.44
N ASP A 20 9.01 -6.00 -2.22
CA ASP A 20 8.17 -7.12 -1.78
C ASP A 20 8.10 -8.26 -2.81
N TRP A 21 7.82 -7.93 -4.06
CA TRP A 21 7.78 -8.94 -5.12
C TRP A 21 9.19 -9.31 -5.62
N ALA A 22 10.12 -8.35 -5.62
CA ALA A 22 11.49 -8.59 -6.06
C ALA A 22 12.17 -9.66 -5.18
N SER A 23 12.03 -9.57 -3.88
CA SER A 23 12.63 -10.52 -2.95
C SER A 23 11.95 -11.90 -2.97
N LEU A 24 10.74 -12.01 -3.53
CA LEU A 24 10.11 -13.31 -3.72
C LEU A 24 10.97 -14.21 -4.61
N HIS A 25 11.71 -13.63 -5.55
CA HIS A 25 12.61 -14.37 -6.44
C HIS A 25 13.80 -15.01 -5.73
N ARG A 26 14.00 -14.71 -4.43
CA ARG A 26 15.02 -15.39 -3.60
C ARG A 26 14.84 -16.91 -3.58
N VAL A 27 13.60 -17.40 -3.72
CA VAL A 27 13.34 -18.84 -3.77
C VAL A 27 13.96 -19.51 -5.02
N MET A 28 14.26 -18.73 -6.05
CA MET A 28 14.87 -19.19 -7.29
C MET A 28 16.33 -18.78 -7.44
N ASN A 29 16.76 -17.74 -6.70
CA ASN A 29 18.13 -17.22 -6.75
C ASN A 29 18.52 -16.67 -5.38
N ALA A 30 19.25 -17.46 -4.61
CA ALA A 30 19.65 -17.11 -3.23
C ALA A 30 20.57 -15.90 -3.14
N GLN A 31 21.13 -15.42 -4.25
CA GLN A 31 21.97 -14.22 -4.26
C GLN A 31 21.16 -12.93 -4.22
N ILE A 32 19.86 -13.00 -4.51
CA ILE A 32 18.95 -11.85 -4.31
C ILE A 32 18.81 -11.65 -2.81
N VAL A 33 19.04 -10.42 -2.33
CA VAL A 33 18.96 -10.12 -0.88
C VAL A 33 17.49 -9.94 -0.46
N PRO A 34 17.18 -10.08 0.85
CA PRO A 34 15.83 -9.78 1.34
C PRO A 34 15.39 -8.37 0.99
N GLY A 35 14.10 -8.20 0.76
CA GLY A 35 13.50 -6.91 0.49
C GLY A 35 13.10 -6.19 1.78
N HIS A 36 13.02 -4.87 1.71
CA HIS A 36 12.64 -4.04 2.86
C HIS A 36 11.77 -2.89 2.40
N ALA A 37 10.79 -2.53 3.22
CA ALA A 37 9.94 -1.36 2.98
C ALA A 37 9.55 -0.71 4.31
N ILE A 38 9.35 0.60 4.28
CA ILE A 38 8.75 1.33 5.40
C ILE A 38 7.37 1.77 4.95
N VAL A 39 6.35 1.35 5.67
CA VAL A 39 4.94 1.55 5.34
C VAL A 39 4.23 2.15 6.52
N THR A 40 3.34 3.10 6.28
CA THR A 40 2.49 3.67 7.32
C THR A 40 1.03 3.62 6.90
N GLY A 41 0.12 3.55 7.88
CA GLY A 41 -1.27 3.83 7.64
C GLY A 41 -1.50 5.33 7.54
N VAL A 42 -2.58 5.70 6.87
CA VAL A 42 -3.03 7.10 6.74
C VAL A 42 -4.31 7.29 7.53
N GLU A 43 -4.78 8.54 7.69
CA GLU A 43 -6.02 8.80 8.43
C GLU A 43 -7.27 8.34 7.68
N GLN A 44 -7.21 8.32 6.36
CA GLN A 44 -8.31 7.84 5.53
C GLN A 44 -8.40 6.31 5.66
N GLY A 45 -9.63 5.81 5.68
CA GLY A 45 -9.84 4.38 5.81
C GLY A 45 -11.29 3.98 5.63
N ILE A 46 -11.59 2.77 6.08
CA ILE A 46 -12.92 2.17 6.01
C ILE A 46 -13.44 1.99 7.42
N TYR A 47 -14.61 2.56 7.69
CA TYR A 47 -15.35 2.40 8.94
C TYR A 47 -16.50 1.44 8.70
N ALA A 48 -16.64 0.46 9.55
CA ALA A 48 -17.71 -0.54 9.40
C ALA A 48 -18.29 -0.97 10.74
N THR A 49 -19.58 -1.35 10.69
CA THR A 49 -20.29 -1.99 11.79
C THR A 49 -20.52 -3.44 11.42
N VAL A 50 -20.13 -4.36 12.29
CA VAL A 50 -20.20 -5.79 12.03
C VAL A 50 -21.12 -6.47 13.03
N THR A 51 -22.02 -7.31 12.54
CA THR A 51 -22.88 -8.15 13.36
C THR A 51 -22.84 -9.59 12.86
N GLU A 52 -23.23 -10.53 13.73
CA GLU A 52 -23.30 -11.94 13.37
C GLU A 52 -24.45 -12.19 12.38
N SER A 53 -24.24 -13.11 11.45
CA SER A 53 -25.23 -13.53 10.47
C SER A 53 -24.95 -14.97 10.04
N ASP A 54 -25.99 -15.67 9.57
CA ASP A 54 -25.80 -17.00 8.99
C ASP A 54 -25.17 -16.91 7.57
N LYS A 55 -25.44 -15.83 6.86
CA LYS A 55 -24.88 -15.59 5.54
C LYS A 55 -23.77 -14.54 5.61
N PHE A 56 -22.99 -14.46 4.57
CA PHE A 56 -22.00 -13.39 4.42
C PHE A 56 -22.62 -12.24 3.64
N ILE A 57 -22.81 -11.10 4.30
CA ILE A 57 -23.49 -9.93 3.76
C ILE A 57 -22.57 -8.72 3.94
N VAL A 58 -22.30 -8.02 2.84
CA VAL A 58 -21.58 -6.73 2.88
C VAL A 58 -22.46 -5.70 2.19
N GLU A 59 -22.78 -4.63 2.89
CA GLU A 59 -23.64 -3.59 2.39
C GLU A 59 -23.04 -2.22 2.60
N SER A 60 -23.30 -1.30 1.67
CA SER A 60 -22.80 0.06 1.74
C SER A 60 -23.83 1.00 1.11
N GLU A 61 -24.07 2.14 1.75
CA GLU A 61 -24.90 3.22 1.21
C GLU A 61 -24.08 4.32 0.56
N ILE A 62 -22.77 4.11 0.44
CA ILE A 62 -21.84 5.10 -0.14
C ILE A 62 -22.04 5.14 -1.65
N GLU A 63 -22.26 6.34 -2.21
CA GLU A 63 -22.53 6.56 -3.64
C GLU A 63 -21.49 5.94 -4.57
N SER A 64 -20.22 5.92 -4.16
CA SER A 64 -19.13 5.34 -4.93
C SER A 64 -19.31 3.84 -5.20
N PHE A 65 -20.15 3.15 -4.41
CA PHE A 65 -20.51 1.75 -4.58
C PHE A 65 -21.93 1.55 -5.12
N LYS A 66 -22.60 2.63 -5.56
CA LYS A 66 -23.96 2.60 -6.12
C LYS A 66 -24.96 1.87 -5.23
N SER A 67 -24.92 2.10 -3.91
CA SER A 67 -25.75 1.43 -2.92
C SER A 67 -25.77 -0.10 -3.09
N ALA A 68 -24.66 -0.66 -3.50
CA ALA A 68 -24.57 -2.09 -3.77
C ALA A 68 -24.51 -2.89 -2.47
N SER A 69 -25.12 -4.05 -2.49
CA SER A 69 -24.94 -5.05 -1.44
C SER A 69 -24.47 -6.35 -2.07
N PHE A 70 -23.69 -7.09 -1.29
CA PHE A 70 -23.24 -8.43 -1.64
C PHE A 70 -23.78 -9.39 -0.61
N GLU A 71 -24.41 -10.47 -1.05
CA GLU A 71 -24.91 -11.52 -0.18
C GLU A 71 -24.54 -12.87 -0.77
N CYS A 72 -23.99 -13.74 0.08
CA CYS A 72 -23.58 -15.07 -0.33
C CYS A 72 -23.72 -16.02 0.86
N GLU A 73 -24.11 -17.25 0.58
CA GLU A 73 -24.07 -18.29 1.61
C GLU A 73 -22.61 -18.56 2.01
N MET A 74 -22.41 -18.96 3.27
CA MET A 74 -21.09 -19.36 3.76
C MET A 74 -20.74 -20.74 3.20
N ASP A 75 -20.46 -20.76 1.91
CA ASP A 75 -20.12 -21.93 1.11
C ASP A 75 -18.83 -21.64 0.34
N SER A 76 -17.82 -22.48 0.51
CA SER A 76 -16.51 -22.26 -0.08
C SER A 76 -16.55 -22.07 -1.60
N ALA A 77 -17.29 -22.94 -2.31
CA ALA A 77 -17.35 -22.90 -3.78
C ALA A 77 -18.02 -21.62 -4.27
N LYS A 78 -19.12 -21.21 -3.63
CA LYS A 78 -19.84 -19.97 -4.00
C LYS A 78 -19.01 -18.72 -3.73
N LEU A 79 -18.33 -18.67 -2.57
CA LEU A 79 -17.49 -17.54 -2.21
C LEU A 79 -16.26 -17.45 -3.14
N ARG A 80 -15.65 -18.58 -3.47
CA ARG A 80 -14.52 -18.61 -4.42
C ARG A 80 -14.94 -18.14 -5.82
N GLN A 81 -16.13 -18.52 -6.26
CA GLN A 81 -16.66 -18.06 -7.55
C GLN A 81 -16.85 -16.55 -7.54
N ALA A 82 -17.46 -16.00 -6.49
CA ALA A 82 -17.64 -14.57 -6.34
C ALA A 82 -16.28 -13.82 -6.31
N ALA A 83 -15.27 -14.41 -5.69
CA ALA A 83 -13.93 -13.85 -5.65
C ALA A 83 -13.29 -13.75 -7.05
N GLN A 84 -13.59 -14.67 -7.96
CA GLN A 84 -13.05 -14.69 -9.32
C GLN A 84 -13.75 -13.70 -10.25
N GLU A 85 -14.94 -13.24 -9.92
CA GLU A 85 -15.70 -12.35 -10.79
C GLU A 85 -15.13 -10.94 -10.92
N GLY A 86 -14.28 -10.52 -9.99
CA GLY A 86 -13.70 -9.19 -9.98
C GLY A 86 -14.63 -8.14 -9.36
N GLY A 87 -14.15 -6.90 -9.30
CA GLY A 87 -14.87 -5.80 -8.66
C GLY A 87 -14.67 -5.76 -7.14
N PHE A 88 -15.26 -4.75 -6.51
CA PHE A 88 -15.06 -4.50 -5.09
C PHE A 88 -15.44 -5.69 -4.20
N PHE A 89 -16.57 -6.34 -4.49
CA PHE A 89 -17.05 -7.45 -3.65
C PHE A 89 -16.25 -8.75 -3.85
N SER A 90 -15.41 -8.83 -4.88
CA SER A 90 -14.52 -9.99 -5.04
C SER A 90 -13.53 -10.08 -3.87
N TYR A 91 -13.07 -8.95 -3.37
CA TYR A 91 -12.12 -8.90 -2.25
C TYR A 91 -12.74 -9.46 -0.97
N VAL A 92 -13.96 -9.03 -0.64
CA VAL A 92 -14.62 -9.53 0.56
C VAL A 92 -14.91 -11.03 0.46
N ALA A 93 -15.34 -11.49 -0.72
CA ALA A 93 -15.60 -12.91 -0.97
C ALA A 93 -14.32 -13.75 -0.89
N GLY A 94 -13.21 -13.23 -1.41
CA GLY A 94 -11.91 -13.90 -1.35
C GLY A 94 -11.46 -14.17 0.08
N VAL A 95 -11.55 -13.16 0.94
CA VAL A 95 -11.18 -13.31 2.37
C VAL A 95 -12.15 -14.27 3.08
N ALA A 96 -13.46 -14.09 2.89
CA ALA A 96 -14.45 -14.97 3.52
C ALA A 96 -14.26 -16.43 3.12
N SER A 97 -13.93 -16.69 1.82
CA SER A 97 -13.67 -18.06 1.34
C SER A 97 -12.45 -18.66 2.01
N TYR A 98 -11.39 -17.86 2.19
CA TYR A 98 -10.19 -18.32 2.88
C TYR A 98 -10.48 -18.66 4.34
N VAL A 99 -11.24 -17.80 5.03
CA VAL A 99 -11.61 -18.02 6.44
C VAL A 99 -12.43 -19.30 6.60
N ILE A 100 -13.47 -19.51 5.78
CA ILE A 100 -14.31 -20.70 5.92
C ILE A 100 -13.54 -21.99 5.60
N ASP A 101 -12.53 -21.94 4.74
CA ASP A 101 -11.69 -23.09 4.43
C ASP A 101 -10.81 -23.53 5.60
N HIS A 102 -10.53 -22.61 6.54
CA HIS A 102 -9.57 -22.86 7.62
C HIS A 102 -10.17 -22.78 9.02
N TYR A 103 -11.36 -22.21 9.18
CA TYR A 103 -12.00 -21.98 10.48
C TYR A 103 -13.46 -22.38 10.45
N ARG A 104 -13.98 -22.77 11.60
CA ARG A 104 -15.41 -23.02 11.78
C ARG A 104 -16.08 -21.73 12.20
N VAL A 105 -16.73 -21.08 11.26
CA VAL A 105 -17.41 -19.80 11.51
C VAL A 105 -18.75 -19.79 10.81
N LYS A 106 -19.66 -18.95 11.31
CA LYS A 106 -20.86 -18.57 10.59
C LYS A 106 -20.53 -17.39 9.69
N GLY A 107 -21.51 -16.71 9.16
CA GLY A 107 -21.32 -15.53 8.35
C GLY A 107 -21.27 -14.25 9.18
N LEU A 108 -21.23 -13.15 8.48
CA LEU A 108 -21.20 -11.81 9.05
C LEU A 108 -22.08 -10.89 8.22
N ARG A 109 -22.66 -9.89 8.88
CA ARG A 109 -23.19 -8.72 8.20
C ARG A 109 -22.21 -7.58 8.46
N ILE A 110 -21.59 -7.08 7.39
CA ILE A 110 -20.67 -5.96 7.44
C ILE A 110 -21.34 -4.76 6.77
N HIS A 111 -21.64 -3.73 7.55
CA HIS A 111 -22.16 -2.47 7.03
C HIS A 111 -21.04 -1.47 6.97
N ILE A 112 -20.69 -1.04 5.76
CA ILE A 112 -19.67 0.00 5.58
C ILE A 112 -20.33 1.35 5.84
N ASP A 113 -19.99 1.94 6.99
CA ASP A 113 -20.58 3.20 7.45
C ASP A 113 -19.99 4.41 6.72
N GLU A 114 -18.68 4.38 6.50
CA GLU A 114 -17.96 5.47 5.87
C GLU A 114 -16.70 4.92 5.21
N MET A 115 -16.36 5.48 4.05
CA MET A 115 -15.13 5.15 3.36
C MET A 115 -14.61 6.41 2.67
N ASP A 116 -13.54 6.97 3.21
CA ASP A 116 -12.89 8.16 2.66
C ASP A 116 -11.58 7.85 1.93
N LEU A 117 -11.37 6.55 1.59
CA LEU A 117 -10.30 6.11 0.72
C LEU A 117 -10.77 6.19 -0.73
N PRO A 118 -10.07 6.93 -1.59
CA PRO A 118 -10.37 6.89 -3.01
C PRO A 118 -10.17 5.49 -3.58
N ILE A 119 -11.14 5.01 -4.34
CA ILE A 119 -11.00 3.77 -5.10
C ILE A 119 -9.93 4.02 -6.18
N LYS A 120 -8.98 3.12 -6.35
CA LYS A 120 -7.87 3.24 -7.31
C LYS A 120 -6.84 4.32 -6.99
N SER A 121 -6.77 4.79 -5.75
CA SER A 121 -5.64 5.61 -5.31
C SER A 121 -4.47 4.72 -4.90
N GLY A 122 -3.28 5.30 -4.74
CA GLY A 122 -2.11 4.59 -4.22
C GLY A 122 -2.21 4.20 -2.74
N LEU A 123 -3.38 4.33 -2.11
CA LEU A 123 -3.61 4.02 -0.69
C LEU A 123 -4.16 2.60 -0.45
N SER A 124 -4.28 1.79 -1.49
CA SER A 124 -4.67 0.36 -1.42
C SER A 124 -5.98 0.09 -0.70
N SER A 125 -7.10 0.60 -1.26
CA SER A 125 -8.43 0.35 -0.71
C SER A 125 -8.81 -1.13 -0.71
N SER A 126 -8.34 -1.91 -1.69
CA SER A 126 -8.58 -3.36 -1.74
C SER A 126 -7.93 -4.08 -0.55
N ALA A 127 -6.71 -3.71 -0.20
CA ALA A 127 -6.03 -4.30 0.95
C ALA A 127 -6.75 -3.93 2.26
N ALA A 128 -7.22 -2.68 2.37
CA ALA A 128 -7.93 -2.21 3.56
C ALA A 128 -9.23 -3.00 3.79
N ILE A 129 -10.02 -3.24 2.74
CA ILE A 129 -11.24 -4.03 2.88
C ILE A 129 -10.94 -5.49 3.19
N CYS A 130 -9.87 -6.06 2.61
CA CYS A 130 -9.46 -7.42 2.94
C CYS A 130 -9.06 -7.56 4.41
N VAL A 131 -8.30 -6.62 4.94
CA VAL A 131 -7.93 -6.60 6.37
C VAL A 131 -9.16 -6.43 7.25
N LEU A 132 -10.09 -5.57 6.86
CA LEU A 132 -11.32 -5.35 7.61
C LEU A 132 -12.12 -6.65 7.74
N VAL A 133 -12.28 -7.41 6.66
CA VAL A 133 -13.01 -8.68 6.67
C VAL A 133 -12.29 -9.71 7.55
N ALA A 134 -10.97 -9.84 7.42
CA ALA A 134 -10.17 -10.75 8.25
C ALA A 134 -10.33 -10.42 9.74
N ARG A 135 -10.22 -9.14 10.08
CA ARG A 135 -10.39 -8.67 11.47
C ARG A 135 -11.79 -8.89 11.98
N ALA A 136 -12.81 -8.67 11.14
CA ALA A 136 -14.20 -8.89 11.50
C ALA A 136 -14.45 -10.35 11.90
N PHE A 137 -13.98 -11.31 11.11
CA PHE A 137 -14.07 -12.72 11.47
C PHE A 137 -13.29 -13.05 12.73
N ASN A 138 -12.07 -12.52 12.83
CA ASN A 138 -11.20 -12.76 13.99
C ASN A 138 -11.87 -12.30 15.29
N GLU A 139 -12.37 -11.07 15.32
CA GLU A 139 -12.98 -10.52 16.54
C GLU A 139 -14.34 -11.11 16.82
N MET A 140 -15.19 -11.32 15.81
CA MET A 140 -16.54 -11.85 16.02
C MET A 140 -16.51 -13.29 16.54
N TYR A 141 -15.63 -14.12 15.98
CA TYR A 141 -15.57 -15.56 16.30
C TYR A 141 -14.36 -15.94 17.15
N GLU A 142 -13.65 -14.95 17.68
CA GLU A 142 -12.52 -15.16 18.61
C GLU A 142 -11.50 -16.16 18.08
N LEU A 143 -11.02 -15.93 16.83
CA LEU A 143 -10.11 -16.85 16.16
C LEU A 143 -8.70 -16.84 16.74
N GLN A 144 -8.39 -15.89 17.60
CA GLN A 144 -7.08 -15.73 18.25
C GLN A 144 -5.95 -15.39 17.28
N LEU A 145 -6.28 -14.72 16.17
CA LEU A 145 -5.26 -14.19 15.27
C LEU A 145 -4.60 -12.96 15.88
N ASN A 146 -3.28 -12.86 15.74
CA ASN A 146 -2.59 -11.61 15.98
C ASN A 146 -2.65 -10.74 14.71
N THR A 147 -2.04 -9.55 14.76
CA THR A 147 -2.06 -8.61 13.63
C THR A 147 -1.42 -9.23 12.38
N MET A 148 -0.32 -9.97 12.55
CA MET A 148 0.33 -10.68 11.44
C MET A 148 -0.61 -11.71 10.81
N GLY A 149 -1.37 -12.42 11.63
CA GLY A 149 -2.36 -13.39 11.15
C GLY A 149 -3.47 -12.73 10.34
N GLU A 150 -3.99 -11.60 10.82
CA GLU A 150 -5.00 -10.82 10.07
C GLU A 150 -4.43 -10.34 8.73
N MET A 151 -3.21 -9.84 8.73
CA MET A 151 -2.51 -9.39 7.52
C MET A 151 -2.37 -10.53 6.51
N ASN A 152 -1.92 -11.71 6.98
CA ASN A 152 -1.72 -12.86 6.13
C ASN A 152 -3.03 -13.40 5.54
N ILE A 153 -4.09 -13.48 6.32
CA ILE A 153 -5.40 -13.91 5.83
C ILE A 153 -5.93 -12.94 4.78
N ALA A 154 -5.76 -11.64 5.02
CA ALA A 154 -6.14 -10.62 4.04
C ALA A 154 -5.38 -10.81 2.73
N PHE A 155 -4.08 -11.06 2.79
CA PHE A 155 -3.26 -11.30 1.60
C PHE A 155 -3.71 -12.56 0.85
N TYR A 156 -3.86 -13.70 1.54
CA TYR A 156 -4.28 -14.94 0.89
C TYR A 156 -5.68 -14.85 0.32
N GLY A 157 -6.57 -14.12 0.97
CA GLY A 157 -7.90 -13.86 0.44
C GLY A 157 -7.86 -13.02 -0.82
N GLU A 158 -7.05 -11.97 -0.83
CA GLU A 158 -6.89 -11.12 -2.02
C GLU A 158 -6.27 -11.88 -3.19
N GLN A 159 -5.37 -12.84 -2.93
CA GLN A 159 -4.79 -13.70 -3.97
C GLN A 159 -5.82 -14.61 -4.65
N ARG A 160 -6.99 -14.80 -4.07
CA ARG A 160 -8.09 -15.58 -4.67
C ARG A 160 -8.92 -14.76 -5.66
N THR A 161 -8.61 -13.46 -5.78
CA THR A 161 -9.27 -12.54 -6.71
C THR A 161 -8.38 -12.29 -7.93
N PRO A 162 -8.87 -11.60 -8.96
CA PRO A 162 -8.00 -11.20 -10.08
C PRO A 162 -6.90 -10.20 -9.71
N SER A 163 -6.89 -9.67 -8.48
CA SER A 163 -5.86 -8.74 -8.03
C SER A 163 -4.47 -9.40 -7.95
N ARG A 164 -3.45 -8.64 -8.30
CA ARG A 164 -2.05 -9.07 -8.27
C ARG A 164 -1.25 -8.25 -7.27
N CYS A 165 -1.78 -8.09 -6.06
CA CYS A 165 -1.12 -7.33 -5.01
C CYS A 165 0.19 -7.99 -4.56
N GLY A 166 1.14 -7.16 -4.10
CA GLY A 166 2.32 -7.63 -3.37
C GLY A 166 2.03 -7.82 -1.89
N ARG A 167 3.07 -8.09 -1.11
CA ARG A 167 2.95 -8.39 0.32
C ARG A 167 2.87 -7.13 1.20
N LEU A 168 3.25 -5.96 0.68
CA LEU A 168 3.29 -4.76 1.52
C LEU A 168 1.93 -4.09 1.72
N ASP A 169 0.97 -4.37 0.84
CA ASP A 169 -0.32 -3.66 0.83
C ASP A 169 -1.14 -3.88 2.10
N GLN A 170 -1.14 -5.09 2.64
CA GLN A 170 -1.91 -5.44 3.83
C GLN A 170 -1.26 -4.98 5.13
N ALA A 171 -0.14 -4.25 5.07
CA ALA A 171 0.48 -3.64 6.25
C ALA A 171 -0.44 -2.62 6.94
N CYS A 172 -1.51 -2.17 6.27
CA CYS A 172 -2.57 -1.37 6.89
C CYS A 172 -3.20 -2.05 8.11
N ALA A 173 -3.02 -3.36 8.26
CA ALA A 173 -3.43 -4.10 9.46
C ALA A 173 -2.76 -3.56 10.73
N TYR A 174 -1.58 -2.94 10.61
CA TYR A 174 -0.85 -2.38 11.74
C TYR A 174 -1.30 -0.96 12.12
N GLY A 175 -2.30 -0.42 11.44
CA GLY A 175 -2.87 0.88 11.76
C GLY A 175 -2.05 2.04 11.22
N VAL A 176 -2.17 3.19 11.87
CA VAL A 176 -1.55 4.44 11.39
C VAL A 176 -0.08 4.59 11.77
N SER A 177 0.45 3.71 12.62
CA SER A 177 1.86 3.75 13.01
C SER A 177 2.74 3.13 11.92
N PRO A 178 3.91 3.72 11.62
CA PRO A 178 4.78 3.16 10.60
C PRO A 178 5.42 1.85 11.05
N VAL A 179 5.65 0.97 10.08
CA VAL A 179 6.30 -0.32 10.28
C VAL A 179 7.41 -0.50 9.25
N LEU A 180 8.44 -1.24 9.67
CA LEU A 180 9.46 -1.75 8.76
C LEU A 180 9.10 -3.18 8.41
N MET A 181 8.94 -3.47 7.14
CA MET A 181 8.68 -4.81 6.63
C MET A 181 9.95 -5.39 6.02
N THR A 182 10.19 -6.66 6.31
CA THR A 182 11.27 -7.43 5.70
C THR A 182 10.65 -8.61 4.95
N PHE A 183 11.05 -8.76 3.69
CA PHE A 183 10.53 -9.81 2.81
C PHE A 183 11.66 -10.77 2.46
N ASP A 184 11.50 -12.03 2.79
CA ASP A 184 12.47 -13.07 2.49
C ASP A 184 11.75 -14.25 1.82
N GLY A 185 11.75 -14.27 0.49
CA GLY A 185 10.95 -15.23 -0.26
C GLY A 185 9.47 -15.08 0.11
N ASN A 186 8.87 -16.14 0.63
CA ASN A 186 7.46 -16.13 1.05
C ASN A 186 7.26 -15.60 2.48
N GLU A 187 8.33 -15.36 3.22
CA GLU A 187 8.24 -14.91 4.60
C GLU A 187 8.20 -13.39 4.69
N VAL A 188 7.42 -12.88 5.64
CA VAL A 188 7.30 -11.45 5.93
C VAL A 188 7.50 -11.23 7.42
N PHE A 189 8.39 -10.31 7.76
CA PHE A 189 8.63 -9.89 9.13
C PHE A 189 8.24 -8.42 9.26
N VAL A 190 7.63 -8.05 10.39
CA VAL A 190 7.17 -6.68 10.62
C VAL A 190 7.67 -6.17 11.96
N ASP A 191 8.36 -5.04 11.93
CA ASP A 191 8.84 -4.35 13.11
C ASP A 191 8.18 -2.97 13.19
N LYS A 192 7.60 -2.65 14.35
CA LYS A 192 7.01 -1.32 14.58
C LYS A 192 8.13 -0.30 14.77
N LEU A 193 8.00 0.84 14.09
CA LEU A 193 8.93 1.95 14.25
C LEU A 193 8.42 2.89 15.35
N LYS A 194 9.35 3.45 16.12
CA LYS A 194 9.04 4.43 17.15
C LYS A 194 9.25 5.82 16.58
N LEU A 195 8.16 6.54 16.36
CA LEU A 195 8.23 7.94 15.95
C LEU A 195 8.57 8.80 17.17
N LYS A 196 9.69 9.50 17.11
CA LYS A 196 10.06 10.47 18.14
C LYS A 196 9.32 11.79 17.95
N GLU A 197 9.16 12.20 16.70
CA GLU A 197 8.48 13.44 16.34
C GLU A 197 7.54 13.23 15.16
N GLN A 198 6.53 14.07 15.04
CA GLN A 198 5.58 14.02 13.93
C GLN A 198 6.27 14.42 12.62
N LEU A 199 5.94 13.71 11.55
CA LEU A 199 6.33 14.03 10.19
C LEU A 199 5.12 14.62 9.46
N TYR A 200 5.36 15.64 8.64
CA TYR A 200 4.29 16.39 7.98
C TYR A 200 4.18 15.99 6.51
N TRP A 201 3.51 14.89 6.27
CA TRP A 201 3.33 14.33 4.94
C TRP A 201 2.21 15.02 4.18
N VAL A 202 2.35 15.09 2.86
CA VAL A 202 1.25 15.34 1.93
C VAL A 202 1.33 14.28 0.85
N PHE A 203 0.22 13.60 0.62
CA PHE A 203 0.10 12.59 -0.41
C PHE A 203 -0.88 13.07 -1.47
N ALA A 204 -0.51 12.96 -2.75
CA ALA A 204 -1.35 13.42 -3.85
C ALA A 204 -1.32 12.46 -5.03
N GLU A 205 -2.43 12.41 -5.78
CA GLU A 205 -2.49 11.73 -7.06
C GLU A 205 -2.07 12.68 -8.17
N LEU A 206 -1.36 12.15 -9.15
CA LEU A 206 -0.98 12.88 -10.36
C LEU A 206 -2.06 12.66 -11.43
N HIS A 207 -2.44 13.71 -12.15
CA HIS A 207 -3.32 13.60 -13.30
C HIS A 207 -2.48 13.25 -14.54
N GLY A 208 -1.89 12.07 -14.51
CA GLY A 208 -1.08 11.54 -15.59
C GLY A 208 -1.57 10.16 -16.02
N THR A 209 -0.88 9.57 -16.96
CA THR A 209 -1.17 8.20 -17.40
C THR A 209 -0.12 7.25 -16.85
N LYS A 210 -0.57 6.06 -16.44
CA LYS A 210 0.29 5.05 -15.86
C LYS A 210 -0.26 3.67 -16.14
N ASP A 211 0.59 2.79 -16.61
CA ASP A 211 0.26 1.37 -16.79
C ASP A 211 1.08 0.55 -15.80
N THR A 212 0.49 0.26 -14.64
CA THR A 212 1.13 -0.52 -13.57
C THR A 212 1.49 -1.93 -14.03
N VAL A 213 0.64 -2.56 -14.82
CA VAL A 213 0.89 -3.91 -15.34
C VAL A 213 2.14 -3.90 -16.22
N LYS A 214 2.29 -2.90 -17.08
CA LYS A 214 3.46 -2.75 -17.95
C LYS A 214 4.74 -2.53 -17.13
N ILE A 215 4.69 -1.65 -16.12
CA ILE A 215 5.84 -1.40 -15.24
C ILE A 215 6.27 -2.70 -14.56
N LEU A 216 5.33 -3.40 -13.91
CA LEU A 216 5.63 -4.65 -13.21
C LEU A 216 6.14 -5.74 -14.14
N SER A 217 5.56 -5.86 -15.33
CA SER A 217 6.00 -6.82 -16.34
C SER A 217 7.43 -6.55 -16.78
N ASP A 218 7.75 -5.29 -17.07
CA ASP A 218 9.10 -4.90 -17.51
C ASP A 218 10.14 -5.14 -16.42
N LEU A 219 9.83 -4.79 -15.16
CA LEU A 219 10.77 -4.97 -14.05
C LEU A 219 10.94 -6.46 -13.69
N ASN A 220 9.87 -7.25 -13.79
CA ASN A 220 9.96 -8.70 -13.53
C ASN A 220 10.88 -9.43 -14.52
N LYS A 221 11.08 -8.90 -15.73
CA LYS A 221 12.02 -9.48 -16.70
C LYS A 221 13.48 -9.43 -16.22
N CYS A 222 13.76 -8.60 -15.22
CA CYS A 222 15.08 -8.50 -14.60
C CYS A 222 15.34 -9.60 -13.57
N TYR A 223 14.38 -10.50 -13.35
CA TYR A 223 14.42 -11.52 -12.31
C TYR A 223 14.06 -12.90 -12.90
N PRO A 224 14.49 -14.03 -12.27
CA PRO A 224 15.37 -14.08 -11.10
C PRO A 224 16.85 -13.89 -11.42
N PHE A 225 17.24 -13.95 -12.70
CA PHE A 225 18.63 -13.81 -13.12
C PHE A 225 18.79 -12.61 -14.05
N ALA A 226 19.77 -11.76 -13.75
CA ALA A 226 20.06 -10.58 -14.52
C ALA A 226 21.26 -10.86 -15.47
N GLU A 227 21.08 -10.55 -16.75
CA GLU A 227 22.10 -10.76 -17.79
C GLU A 227 22.64 -9.43 -18.31
N THR A 228 21.75 -8.47 -18.55
CA THR A 228 22.15 -7.16 -19.09
C THR A 228 22.54 -6.19 -17.97
N GLU A 229 23.23 -5.11 -18.33
CA GLU A 229 23.59 -4.05 -17.38
C GLU A 229 22.34 -3.42 -16.73
N ILE A 230 21.30 -3.17 -17.53
CA ILE A 230 20.02 -2.62 -17.01
C ILE A 230 19.42 -3.58 -15.99
N GLU A 231 19.37 -4.88 -16.29
CA GLU A 231 18.81 -5.88 -15.37
C GLU A 231 19.60 -5.97 -14.07
N LYS A 232 20.94 -5.94 -14.16
CA LYS A 232 21.81 -5.95 -12.98
C LYS A 232 21.59 -4.70 -12.13
N ASN A 233 21.41 -3.55 -12.76
CA ASN A 233 21.14 -2.28 -12.05
C ASN A 233 19.79 -2.34 -11.31
N VAL A 234 18.75 -2.94 -11.91
CA VAL A 234 17.45 -3.11 -11.23
C VAL A 234 17.61 -3.98 -9.99
N GLN A 235 18.28 -5.13 -10.10
CA GLN A 235 18.46 -6.02 -8.96
C GLN A 235 19.29 -5.36 -7.85
N GLN A 236 20.30 -4.59 -8.19
CA GLN A 236 21.11 -3.85 -7.22
C GLN A 236 20.27 -2.77 -6.53
N ALA A 237 19.53 -1.98 -7.28
CA ALA A 237 18.73 -0.87 -6.73
C ALA A 237 17.64 -1.37 -5.80
N LEU A 238 16.91 -2.43 -6.18
CA LEU A 238 15.82 -2.99 -5.37
C LEU A 238 16.34 -3.92 -4.27
N GLY A 239 17.60 -4.28 -4.28
CA GLY A 239 18.24 -5.18 -3.32
C GLY A 239 19.17 -4.46 -2.36
N VAL A 240 20.49 -4.56 -2.60
CA VAL A 240 21.53 -4.05 -1.69
C VAL A 240 21.39 -2.55 -1.44
N ASP A 241 21.15 -1.76 -2.49
CA ASP A 241 21.01 -0.32 -2.35
C ASP A 241 19.76 0.06 -1.54
N ASN A 242 18.65 -0.66 -1.76
CA ASN A 242 17.43 -0.45 -0.99
C ASN A 242 17.65 -0.79 0.49
N GLU A 243 18.34 -1.88 0.79
CA GLU A 243 18.64 -2.27 2.17
C GLU A 243 19.37 -1.14 2.91
N LYS A 244 20.38 -0.56 2.28
CA LYS A 244 21.13 0.57 2.84
C LYS A 244 20.22 1.77 3.08
N LEU A 245 19.41 2.12 2.07
CA LEU A 245 18.48 3.25 2.14
C LEU A 245 17.47 3.07 3.28
N ILE A 246 16.91 1.88 3.40
CA ILE A 246 15.92 1.57 4.46
C ILE A 246 16.54 1.69 5.84
N ASN A 247 17.77 1.22 6.04
CA ASN A 247 18.47 1.35 7.32
C ASN A 247 18.69 2.81 7.69
N GLU A 248 19.09 3.64 6.73
CA GLU A 248 19.27 5.07 6.95
C GLU A 248 17.92 5.77 7.22
N ALA A 249 16.88 5.42 6.47
CA ALA A 249 15.54 6.00 6.65
C ALA A 249 14.95 5.63 8.00
N LYS A 250 15.09 4.37 8.43
CA LYS A 250 14.65 3.92 9.75
C LYS A 250 15.31 4.75 10.85
N ALA A 251 16.65 4.89 10.78
CA ALA A 251 17.40 5.66 11.77
C ALA A 251 16.94 7.12 11.82
N ALA A 252 16.72 7.75 10.66
CA ALA A 252 16.27 9.14 10.58
C ALA A 252 14.86 9.34 11.14
N ILE A 253 13.94 8.41 10.82
CA ILE A 253 12.55 8.45 11.32
C ILE A 253 12.54 8.29 12.84
N GLU A 254 13.27 7.32 13.37
CA GLU A 254 13.32 7.06 14.81
C GLU A 254 14.02 8.18 15.58
N ALA A 255 14.94 8.88 14.95
CA ALA A 255 15.61 10.06 15.53
C ALA A 255 14.78 11.34 15.44
N GLY A 256 13.67 11.33 14.68
CA GLY A 256 12.88 12.53 14.43
C GLY A 256 13.60 13.53 13.51
N ASP A 257 14.51 13.07 12.69
CA ASP A 257 15.29 13.90 11.78
C ASP A 257 14.57 14.06 10.44
N SER A 258 13.58 14.94 10.42
CA SER A 258 12.73 15.20 9.26
C SER A 258 13.53 15.65 8.03
N LYS A 259 14.55 16.47 8.24
CA LYS A 259 15.42 16.96 7.15
C LYS A 259 16.16 15.80 6.47
N GLU A 260 16.69 14.87 7.26
CA GLU A 260 17.37 13.68 6.74
C GLU A 260 16.39 12.74 6.01
N VAL A 261 15.19 12.56 6.55
CA VAL A 261 14.15 11.77 5.87
C VAL A 261 13.86 12.36 4.48
N GLY A 262 13.71 13.68 4.40
CA GLY A 262 13.49 14.36 3.12
C GLY A 262 14.65 14.21 2.15
N ARG A 263 15.88 14.32 2.65
CA ARG A 263 17.08 14.11 1.83
C ARG A 263 17.10 12.70 1.23
N LEU A 264 16.76 11.71 2.04
CA LEU A 264 16.70 10.31 1.59
C LEU A 264 15.59 10.08 0.55
N MET A 265 14.48 10.81 0.65
CA MET A 265 13.41 10.74 -0.37
C MET A 265 13.95 11.24 -1.74
N VAL A 266 14.65 12.35 -1.74
CA VAL A 266 15.24 12.91 -2.96
C VAL A 266 16.26 11.94 -3.54
N GLU A 267 17.13 11.39 -2.70
CA GLU A 267 18.14 10.41 -3.10
C GLU A 267 17.50 9.15 -3.66
N ALA A 268 16.46 8.64 -3.01
CA ALA A 268 15.73 7.45 -3.45
C ALA A 268 15.15 7.65 -4.85
N GLN A 269 14.53 8.80 -5.10
CA GLN A 269 13.94 9.09 -6.41
C GLN A 269 15.03 9.19 -7.49
N ALA A 270 16.11 9.89 -7.22
CA ALA A 270 17.22 10.03 -8.18
C ALA A 270 17.83 8.66 -8.51
N HIS A 271 17.99 7.82 -7.50
CA HIS A 271 18.54 6.48 -7.68
C HIS A 271 17.60 5.57 -8.48
N PHE A 272 16.29 5.64 -8.19
CA PHE A 272 15.28 4.92 -8.94
C PHE A 272 15.29 5.34 -10.43
N ASP A 273 15.33 6.63 -10.69
CA ASP A 273 15.36 7.16 -12.06
C ASP A 273 16.59 6.70 -12.83
N LYS A 274 17.73 6.61 -12.15
CA LYS A 274 19.00 6.20 -12.76
C LYS A 274 19.07 4.69 -13.01
N MET A 275 18.68 3.90 -12.02
CA MET A 275 18.94 2.46 -12.00
C MET A 275 17.75 1.60 -12.42
N VAL A 276 16.54 2.04 -12.18
CA VAL A 276 15.34 1.24 -12.41
C VAL A 276 14.56 1.70 -13.64
N ALA A 277 14.39 3.00 -13.79
CA ALA A 277 13.60 3.57 -14.89
C ALA A 277 14.04 3.09 -16.29
N PRO A 278 15.33 2.85 -16.58
CA PRO A 278 15.74 2.35 -17.89
C PRO A 278 15.14 0.98 -18.25
N ALA A 279 14.68 0.19 -17.28
CA ALA A 279 14.02 -1.09 -17.55
C ALA A 279 12.57 -0.94 -18.03
N SER A 280 11.94 0.21 -17.77
CA SER A 280 10.58 0.53 -18.25
C SER A 280 10.54 2.02 -18.65
N PRO A 281 11.30 2.41 -19.69
CA PRO A 281 11.63 3.83 -19.92
C PRO A 281 10.43 4.68 -20.32
N VAL A 282 9.45 4.13 -21.02
CA VAL A 282 8.26 4.88 -21.44
C VAL A 282 7.39 5.24 -20.24
N GLU A 283 7.08 4.25 -19.42
CA GLU A 283 6.21 4.43 -18.25
C GLU A 283 6.90 5.20 -17.13
N LEU A 284 8.19 4.92 -16.90
CA LEU A 284 8.93 5.50 -15.78
C LEU A 284 9.61 6.84 -16.15
N LYS A 285 9.42 7.31 -17.37
CA LYS A 285 9.77 8.69 -17.73
C LYS A 285 9.01 9.68 -16.85
N ALA A 286 7.73 9.41 -16.58
CA ALA A 286 6.89 10.13 -15.64
C ALA A 286 7.04 11.66 -15.76
N PRO A 287 6.61 12.26 -16.88
CA PRO A 287 6.82 13.70 -17.10
C PRO A 287 6.08 14.58 -16.11
N VAL A 288 4.89 14.17 -15.65
CA VAL A 288 4.12 14.95 -14.67
C VAL A 288 4.81 14.91 -13.31
N LEU A 289 5.19 13.72 -12.86
CA LEU A 289 5.93 13.57 -11.61
C LEU A 289 7.16 14.44 -11.58
N HIS A 290 8.00 14.35 -12.62
CA HIS A 290 9.26 15.08 -12.66
C HIS A 290 9.08 16.59 -12.78
N SER A 291 8.01 17.05 -13.43
CA SER A 291 7.71 18.49 -13.46
C SER A 291 7.36 19.04 -12.08
N ILE A 292 6.63 18.25 -11.27
CA ILE A 292 6.28 18.63 -9.91
C ILE A 292 7.52 18.58 -9.00
N LEU A 293 8.36 17.56 -9.13
CA LEU A 293 9.60 17.43 -8.36
C LEU A 293 10.56 18.60 -8.65
N ALA A 294 10.48 19.20 -9.83
CA ALA A 294 11.32 20.33 -10.24
C ALA A 294 10.76 21.69 -9.82
N ASP A 295 9.57 21.75 -9.29
CA ASP A 295 8.90 23.01 -8.90
C ASP A 295 9.65 23.67 -7.75
N GLU A 296 10.13 24.91 -7.96
CA GLU A 296 10.96 25.62 -6.98
C GLU A 296 10.21 25.98 -5.70
N LYS A 297 8.93 26.33 -5.80
CA LYS A 297 8.13 26.66 -4.61
C LYS A 297 7.90 25.42 -3.73
N ILE A 298 7.65 24.29 -4.36
CA ILE A 298 7.51 23.00 -3.65
C ILE A 298 8.81 22.64 -2.95
N LYS A 299 9.96 22.81 -3.62
CA LYS A 299 11.27 22.55 -3.01
C LYS A 299 11.51 23.43 -1.78
N GLU A 300 11.06 24.70 -1.84
CA GLU A 300 11.19 25.63 -0.72
C GLU A 300 10.36 25.18 0.50
N LEU A 301 9.18 24.59 0.28
CA LEU A 301 8.24 24.22 1.33
C LEU A 301 8.48 22.79 1.88
N THR A 302 9.36 22.02 1.28
CA THR A 302 9.55 20.62 1.65
C THR A 302 11.00 20.28 1.93
N TYR A 303 11.23 19.23 2.73
CA TYR A 303 12.54 18.62 2.86
C TYR A 303 12.80 17.60 1.74
N GLY A 304 11.73 17.08 1.14
CA GLY A 304 11.86 16.17 0.02
C GLY A 304 10.51 15.74 -0.52
N ALA A 305 10.56 15.13 -1.70
CA ALA A 305 9.40 14.55 -2.37
C ALA A 305 9.85 13.40 -3.25
N LYS A 306 8.95 12.44 -3.52
CA LYS A 306 9.23 11.32 -4.40
C LYS A 306 7.94 10.69 -4.90
N GLY A 307 8.05 9.93 -5.98
CA GLY A 307 6.96 9.08 -6.47
C GLY A 307 6.61 7.96 -5.49
N VAL A 308 5.46 7.36 -5.67
CA VAL A 308 4.89 6.35 -4.76
C VAL A 308 4.41 5.14 -5.55
N GLY A 309 4.44 3.99 -4.91
CA GLY A 309 3.94 2.73 -5.46
C GLY A 309 4.80 2.22 -6.60
N SER A 310 4.18 1.81 -7.70
CA SER A 310 4.93 1.34 -8.86
C SER A 310 5.71 2.45 -9.56
N GLN A 311 5.58 3.69 -9.08
CA GLN A 311 6.15 4.90 -9.68
C GLN A 311 5.40 5.28 -10.97
N GLY A 312 6.03 6.02 -11.89
CA GLY A 312 5.34 6.59 -13.05
C GLY A 312 4.50 7.80 -12.65
N ASP A 313 3.58 8.19 -13.50
CA ASP A 313 2.70 9.35 -13.26
C ASP A 313 1.44 8.99 -12.46
N GLY A 314 1.62 8.23 -11.38
CA GLY A 314 0.50 7.82 -10.53
C GLY A 314 0.28 8.69 -9.32
N SER A 315 1.26 8.72 -8.42
CA SER A 315 1.13 9.42 -7.14
C SER A 315 2.47 9.99 -6.68
N ILE A 316 2.40 10.98 -5.81
CA ILE A 316 3.57 11.65 -5.25
C ILE A 316 3.38 11.88 -3.76
N GLN A 317 4.45 11.79 -3.01
CA GLN A 317 4.48 12.13 -1.59
C GLN A 317 5.47 13.27 -1.35
N PHE A 318 5.09 14.17 -0.45
CA PHE A 318 5.90 15.31 -0.03
C PHE A 318 6.11 15.24 1.48
N LEU A 319 7.27 15.64 1.93
CA LEU A 319 7.53 15.85 3.35
C LEU A 319 7.73 17.33 3.60
N ALA A 320 6.72 18.01 4.16
CA ALA A 320 6.81 19.41 4.52
C ALA A 320 7.72 19.58 5.73
N LYS A 321 8.21 20.80 5.95
CA LYS A 321 9.18 21.08 7.00
C LYS A 321 8.54 21.11 8.40
N ASP A 322 7.32 21.63 8.48
CA ASP A 322 6.55 21.76 9.71
C ASP A 322 5.07 21.92 9.38
N ASP A 323 4.25 22.13 10.39
CA ASP A 323 2.81 22.32 10.25
C ASP A 323 2.48 23.52 9.35
N LYS A 324 3.17 24.63 9.55
CA LYS A 324 2.94 25.85 8.77
C LYS A 324 3.29 25.67 7.30
N THR A 325 4.44 25.08 6.99
CA THR A 325 4.84 24.83 5.60
C THR A 325 3.97 23.77 4.96
N GLN A 326 3.43 22.82 5.73
CA GLN A 326 2.45 21.86 5.23
C GLN A 326 1.18 22.57 4.75
N GLU A 327 0.66 23.51 5.55
CA GLU A 327 -0.51 24.30 5.16
C GLU A 327 -0.24 25.14 3.92
N GLU A 328 0.93 25.78 3.85
CA GLU A 328 1.33 26.55 2.69
C GLU A 328 1.47 25.68 1.44
N LEU A 329 2.02 24.49 1.59
CA LEU A 329 2.16 23.53 0.49
C LEU A 329 0.80 23.09 -0.05
N ILE A 330 -0.12 22.76 0.84
CA ILE A 330 -1.49 22.34 0.47
C ILE A 330 -2.17 23.47 -0.30
N LYS A 331 -2.07 24.69 0.19
CA LYS A 331 -2.64 25.88 -0.48
C LYS A 331 -2.02 26.09 -1.85
N TYR A 332 -0.69 26.04 -1.94
CA TYR A 332 0.02 26.21 -3.21
C TYR A 332 -0.38 25.15 -4.25
N ILE A 333 -0.47 23.88 -3.82
CA ILE A 333 -0.87 22.78 -4.71
C ILE A 333 -2.29 23.02 -5.24
N LYS A 334 -3.23 23.40 -4.36
CA LYS A 334 -4.63 23.62 -4.76
C LYS A 334 -4.78 24.81 -5.71
N GLU A 335 -3.97 25.86 -5.53
CA GLU A 335 -4.06 27.07 -6.34
C GLU A 335 -3.26 27.01 -7.64
N ASN A 336 -2.15 26.27 -7.69
CA ASN A 336 -1.19 26.34 -8.78
C ASN A 336 -0.90 25.02 -9.48
N CYS A 337 -1.28 23.89 -8.91
CA CYS A 337 -0.95 22.58 -9.43
C CYS A 337 -2.21 21.79 -9.78
N ASN A 338 -2.88 22.18 -10.86
CA ASN A 338 -4.12 21.53 -11.32
C ASN A 338 -3.91 20.08 -11.77
N ARG A 339 -2.67 19.61 -11.90
CA ARG A 339 -2.33 18.22 -12.22
C ARG A 339 -2.18 17.34 -10.99
N LEU A 340 -2.45 17.90 -9.79
CA LEU A 340 -2.40 17.18 -8.52
C LEU A 340 -3.76 17.22 -7.83
N ARG A 341 -4.12 16.11 -7.20
CA ARG A 341 -5.25 16.02 -6.28
C ARG A 341 -4.75 15.50 -4.95
N ILE A 342 -4.84 16.32 -3.90
CA ILE A 342 -4.43 15.91 -2.56
C ILE A 342 -5.38 14.84 -2.04
N VAL A 343 -4.81 13.74 -1.56
CA VAL A 343 -5.56 12.58 -1.05
C VAL A 343 -5.44 12.46 0.46
N SER A 344 -4.27 12.73 1.02
CA SER A 344 -4.05 12.64 2.45
C SER A 344 -3.00 13.64 2.91
N THR A 345 -3.16 14.16 4.14
CA THR A 345 -2.23 15.08 4.78
C THR A 345 -1.71 14.54 6.10
N ARG A 346 -2.06 13.29 6.42
CA ARG A 346 -1.57 12.61 7.63
C ARG A 346 -1.48 11.12 7.44
#